data_8fe0c41ff1cdf7f6ac47beb1193dbe0b
#
_entry.id   8fe0c41ff1cdf7f6ac47beb1193dbe0b
#
_cell.length_a   1.000
_cell.length_b   1.000
_cell.length_c   1.000
_cell.angle_alpha   90.00
_cell.angle_beta   90.00
_cell.angle_gamma   90.00
#
_symmetry.space_group_name_H-M   'P 1'
#
loop_
_entity.id
_entity.type
_entity.pdbx_description
1 polymer ?
#
loop_
_entity_poly.entity_id
_entity_poly.type
_entity_poly.pdbx_seq_one_letter_code
_entity_poly.pdbx_strand_id
1 'polypeptide(L)'
;MKIQNIYHLLQAALLMLLAASCTQEEFPAAQDKAQQLTISVTDGGYASAEGKTTRAVENGYTTEFTEGDACGLFVVRGSYQDKKMIYSNVKLTAERDAATGSLVWKPEAGTTLAGGLPDEEYYLYYPYRADLDNTVISELLENAIKDPQLPFFYPLANNWPVKTDQSSYADYTASDLMTASCTPTLDNGTLRLNFVMAHELSLAVIEMPKTVYKFTNARVPDYTIPSEATFASAAKPLRMTDGTYRYLLPASLPTIEGSYDGGGGNRVFTITPSNTVSGKYKRYKIDGAATTVKNYTVQRGDYLLADGNLLPRETAVTEEQKANIAAIVFWTPADTDPTGRKTPANLTDDKIMAKDHPNCTHGLAVSVRNVSTGMEWQEYDWFHGSVQKFQKSDEFNPIDKTDYASIVQSGDERNYIRGYQYTKMILAYNYYCMRIKKLNLMVKPVNTLANFSNSNPAPKTSTGWFIPSAKELYMLYSKDEDKIHKNFFPTEETRKIIDKYLLAIGGDLLENQDYWTSVEFDVGNAIFIGFKGDARIYSTGKTNKATVRAVCAF
;
A
#
# COMPACT_ATOMS: atom_id res chain seq x y z
N MET A 1 15.31 23.57 -16.52
CA MET A 1 14.25 24.63 -16.44
C MET A 1 13.77 24.66 -15.01
N LYS A 2 13.90 25.80 -14.32
CA LYS A 2 13.83 25.89 -12.85
C LYS A 2 12.37 25.74 -12.36
N ILE A 3 12.20 25.01 -11.26
CA ILE A 3 10.94 24.76 -10.54
C ILE A 3 10.10 26.04 -10.26
N GLN A 4 10.75 27.20 -10.16
CA GLN A 4 10.09 28.50 -9.99
C GLN A 4 9.15 28.89 -11.14
N ASN A 5 9.37 28.45 -12.36
CA ASN A 5 8.51 28.79 -13.51
C ASN A 5 7.21 28.00 -13.52
N ILE A 6 7.14 26.86 -12.83
CA ILE A 6 5.92 26.03 -12.71
C ILE A 6 4.96 26.65 -11.69
N TYR A 7 5.48 27.25 -10.60
CA TYR A 7 4.67 27.93 -9.60
C TYR A 7 4.00 29.21 -10.15
N HIS A 8 4.68 29.95 -10.99
CA HIS A 8 4.11 31.15 -11.61
C HIS A 8 3.07 30.83 -12.69
N LEU A 9 3.21 29.69 -13.38
CA LEU A 9 2.20 29.20 -14.32
C LEU A 9 0.93 28.69 -13.61
N LEU A 10 1.07 28.01 -12.47
CA LEU A 10 -0.06 27.57 -11.64
C LEU A 10 -0.78 28.73 -10.96
N GLN A 11 -0.07 29.76 -10.50
CA GLN A 11 -0.69 30.99 -9.95
C GLN A 11 -1.39 31.83 -11.02
N ALA A 12 -0.85 31.90 -12.22
CA ALA A 12 -1.51 32.58 -13.36
C ALA A 12 -2.78 31.85 -13.82
N ALA A 13 -2.78 30.50 -13.79
CA ALA A 13 -3.97 29.70 -14.11
C ALA A 13 -5.07 29.84 -13.04
N LEU A 14 -4.70 29.94 -11.75
CA LEU A 14 -5.65 30.13 -10.66
C LEU A 14 -6.25 31.56 -10.64
N LEU A 15 -5.48 32.57 -11.03
CA LEU A 15 -5.97 33.96 -11.16
C LEU A 15 -6.86 34.19 -12.38
N MET A 16 -6.69 33.42 -13.47
CA MET A 16 -7.60 33.47 -14.63
C MET A 16 -8.95 32.78 -14.35
N LEU A 17 -9.01 31.84 -13.42
CA LEU A 17 -10.27 31.21 -12.98
C LEU A 17 -11.13 32.11 -12.10
N LEU A 18 -10.56 33.12 -11.47
CA LEU A 18 -11.29 34.06 -10.60
C LEU A 18 -11.81 35.32 -11.35
N ALA A 19 -11.40 35.56 -12.60
CA ALA A 19 -11.80 36.70 -13.40
C ALA A 19 -12.99 36.44 -14.34
N ALA A 20 -13.54 35.21 -14.35
CA ALA A 20 -14.71 34.85 -15.18
C ALA A 20 -16.03 34.91 -14.39
N SER A 21 -16.16 35.84 -13.44
CA SER A 21 -17.44 36.09 -12.76
C SER A 21 -18.05 37.39 -13.33
N CYS A 22 -19.27 37.25 -13.81
CA CYS A 22 -20.20 38.27 -14.26
C CYS A 22 -20.18 38.64 -15.77
N THR A 23 -20.80 37.79 -16.57
CA THR A 23 -21.73 38.26 -17.59
C THR A 23 -23.01 37.43 -17.44
N GLN A 24 -24.12 38.13 -17.10
CA GLN A 24 -25.46 37.57 -17.27
C GLN A 24 -25.68 37.44 -18.79
N GLU A 25 -25.44 36.24 -19.34
CA GLU A 25 -25.91 35.91 -20.67
C GLU A 25 -27.35 35.43 -20.56
N GLU A 26 -28.26 36.16 -21.24
CA GLU A 26 -29.63 35.69 -21.46
C GLU A 26 -29.57 34.37 -22.24
N PHE A 27 -30.16 33.33 -21.67
CA PHE A 27 -30.27 32.04 -22.36
C PHE A 27 -31.14 32.16 -23.59
N PRO A 28 -30.70 31.77 -24.78
CA PRO A 28 -31.54 31.82 -25.98
C PRO A 28 -32.69 30.82 -25.84
N ALA A 29 -33.89 31.22 -26.27
CA ALA A 29 -35.06 30.35 -26.34
C ALA A 29 -34.73 29.08 -27.13
N ALA A 30 -35.24 27.96 -26.66
CA ALA A 30 -34.99 26.59 -27.08
C ALA A 30 -34.67 26.43 -28.59
N GLN A 31 -33.45 26.05 -28.90
CA GLN A 31 -33.13 25.49 -30.21
C GLN A 31 -33.02 23.96 -30.08
N ASP A 32 -33.74 23.25 -30.95
CA ASP A 32 -33.78 21.79 -31.10
C ASP A 32 -32.45 21.16 -31.58
N LYS A 33 -31.32 21.56 -31.01
CA LYS A 33 -30.05 20.86 -31.20
C LYS A 33 -29.73 20.10 -29.94
N ALA A 34 -29.48 18.80 -30.04
CA ALA A 34 -28.98 18.00 -28.96
C ALA A 34 -27.81 18.70 -28.29
N GLN A 35 -28.05 19.29 -27.13
CA GLN A 35 -27.08 20.06 -26.35
C GLN A 35 -26.12 19.06 -25.73
N GLN A 36 -24.81 19.26 -25.92
CA GLN A 36 -23.82 18.42 -25.30
C GLN A 36 -23.88 18.64 -23.77
N LEU A 37 -24.04 17.57 -23.00
CA LEU A 37 -24.14 17.60 -21.54
C LEU A 37 -22.84 17.09 -20.93
N THR A 38 -22.28 17.84 -19.99
CA THR A 38 -21.14 17.38 -19.16
C THR A 38 -21.52 17.47 -17.69
N ILE A 39 -21.37 16.36 -16.97
CA ILE A 39 -21.67 16.28 -15.54
C ILE A 39 -20.40 15.93 -14.79
N SER A 40 -20.05 16.74 -13.78
CA SER A 40 -18.98 16.46 -12.83
C SER A 40 -19.54 16.38 -11.41
N VAL A 41 -19.02 15.42 -10.63
CA VAL A 41 -19.41 15.24 -9.24
C VAL A 41 -18.13 15.13 -8.42
N THR A 42 -18.05 15.93 -7.37
CA THR A 42 -16.94 15.92 -6.40
C THR A 42 -17.49 15.91 -5.00
N ASP A 43 -16.74 15.36 -4.05
CA ASP A 43 -17.09 15.42 -2.63
C ASP A 43 -16.51 16.67 -1.99
N GLY A 44 -17.34 17.38 -1.21
CA GLY A 44 -16.94 18.51 -0.39
C GLY A 44 -16.29 18.15 0.94
N GLY A 45 -16.38 16.87 1.33
CA GLY A 45 -15.83 16.31 2.56
C GLY A 45 -16.54 16.74 3.84
N TYR A 46 -16.12 16.14 4.95
CA TYR A 46 -16.60 16.50 6.30
C TYR A 46 -15.79 17.63 6.90
N ALA A 47 -16.47 18.65 7.45
CA ALA A 47 -15.83 19.70 8.23
C ALA A 47 -15.72 19.31 9.72
N SER A 48 -14.72 19.86 10.45
CA SER A 48 -14.59 19.62 11.89
C SER A 48 -15.77 20.23 12.67
N ALA A 49 -16.36 19.46 13.58
CA ALA A 49 -17.38 19.95 14.51
C ALA A 49 -16.79 20.84 15.64
N GLU A 50 -15.48 20.75 15.89
CA GLU A 50 -14.82 21.46 17.00
C GLU A 50 -14.40 22.90 16.66
N GLY A 51 -14.70 23.38 15.45
CA GLY A 51 -14.52 24.79 15.07
C GLY A 51 -13.06 25.30 15.03
N LYS A 52 -12.08 24.43 15.21
CA LYS A 52 -10.67 24.79 15.14
C LYS A 52 -10.20 24.82 13.68
N THR A 53 -10.23 25.99 13.09
CA THR A 53 -9.49 26.27 11.86
C THR A 53 -7.99 26.32 12.17
N THR A 54 -7.34 25.18 12.28
CA THR A 54 -5.89 25.15 12.11
C THR A 54 -5.61 25.35 10.62
N ARG A 55 -4.52 26.07 10.28
CA ARG A 55 -4.13 26.38 8.89
C ARG A 55 -3.72 25.14 8.06
N ALA A 56 -3.89 23.94 8.59
CA ALA A 56 -3.71 22.68 7.89
C ALA A 56 -5.08 22.21 7.42
N VAL A 57 -5.29 22.19 6.11
CA VAL A 57 -6.44 21.54 5.47
C VAL A 57 -6.27 20.04 5.71
N GLU A 58 -7.08 19.48 6.61
CA GLU A 58 -7.15 18.03 6.79
C GLU A 58 -7.95 17.44 5.61
N ASN A 59 -7.25 16.96 4.59
CA ASN A 59 -7.82 16.30 3.42
C ASN A 59 -8.29 14.85 3.71
N GLY A 60 -8.52 14.48 4.96
CA GLY A 60 -8.67 13.10 5.40
C GLY A 60 -10.11 12.54 5.41
N TYR A 61 -11.14 13.33 5.12
CA TYR A 61 -12.54 12.88 5.24
C TYR A 61 -13.36 13.22 3.99
N THR A 62 -12.77 12.97 2.84
CA THR A 62 -13.40 13.04 1.52
C THR A 62 -13.58 11.65 0.95
N THR A 63 -14.62 11.46 0.15
CA THR A 63 -14.90 10.25 -0.62
C THR A 63 -14.37 10.44 -2.03
N GLU A 64 -13.55 9.51 -2.51
CA GLU A 64 -13.15 9.45 -3.92
C GLU A 64 -14.11 8.55 -4.69
N PHE A 65 -14.83 9.13 -5.63
CA PHE A 65 -15.70 8.36 -6.52
C PHE A 65 -14.88 7.52 -7.49
N THR A 66 -15.39 6.33 -7.78
CA THR A 66 -14.75 5.36 -8.66
C THR A 66 -15.67 4.98 -9.82
N GLU A 67 -15.12 4.34 -10.84
CA GLU A 67 -15.90 3.80 -11.95
C GLU A 67 -16.95 2.80 -11.44
N GLY A 68 -18.19 2.98 -11.89
CA GLY A 68 -19.34 2.19 -11.45
C GLY A 68 -20.17 2.83 -10.33
N ASP A 69 -19.65 3.85 -9.64
CA ASP A 69 -20.46 4.61 -8.67
C ASP A 69 -21.68 5.23 -9.36
N ALA A 70 -22.79 5.32 -8.63
CA ALA A 70 -24.03 5.82 -9.20
C ALA A 70 -24.72 6.85 -8.30
N CYS A 71 -25.24 7.92 -8.93
CA CYS A 71 -26.01 8.99 -8.31
C CYS A 71 -27.44 9.04 -8.88
N GLY A 72 -28.37 9.61 -8.11
CA GLY A 72 -29.73 9.90 -8.57
C GLY A 72 -29.93 11.37 -8.86
N LEU A 73 -30.27 11.71 -10.08
CA LEU A 73 -30.53 13.08 -10.53
C LEU A 73 -32.03 13.39 -10.52
N PHE A 74 -32.36 14.56 -9.98
CA PHE A 74 -33.67 15.18 -10.08
C PHE A 74 -33.55 16.54 -10.76
N VAL A 75 -34.53 16.90 -11.60
CA VAL A 75 -34.64 18.21 -12.22
C VAL A 75 -36.04 18.74 -12.00
N VAL A 76 -36.14 19.91 -11.40
CA VAL A 76 -37.38 20.59 -11.09
C VAL A 76 -37.41 21.92 -11.89
N ARG A 77 -38.54 22.23 -12.50
CA ARG A 77 -38.76 23.46 -13.29
C ARG A 77 -39.95 24.22 -12.77
N GLY A 78 -39.86 25.52 -12.82
CA GLY A 78 -40.96 26.46 -12.53
C GLY A 78 -40.71 27.28 -11.27
N SER A 79 -41.53 28.30 -11.11
CA SER A 79 -41.47 29.21 -9.97
C SER A 79 -42.32 28.67 -8.81
N TYR A 80 -41.96 28.99 -7.62
CA TYR A 80 -42.48 28.66 -6.27
C TYR A 80 -43.69 27.69 -6.20
N GLN A 81 -44.90 28.07 -6.64
CA GLN A 81 -46.10 27.23 -6.51
C GLN A 81 -46.37 26.34 -7.74
N ASP A 82 -45.71 26.62 -8.87
CA ASP A 82 -45.89 25.90 -10.13
C ASP A 82 -44.73 24.96 -10.46
N LYS A 83 -43.91 24.58 -9.47
CA LYS A 83 -42.80 23.65 -9.66
C LYS A 83 -43.30 22.29 -10.14
N LYS A 84 -42.62 21.76 -11.14
CA LYS A 84 -42.90 20.44 -11.72
C LYS A 84 -41.63 19.60 -11.77
N MET A 85 -41.75 18.32 -11.45
CA MET A 85 -40.67 17.37 -11.65
C MET A 85 -40.52 17.09 -13.15
N ILE A 86 -39.38 17.43 -13.72
CA ILE A 86 -39.07 17.18 -15.14
C ILE A 86 -38.36 15.82 -15.27
N TYR A 87 -37.38 15.58 -14.41
CA TYR A 87 -36.72 14.28 -14.29
C TYR A 87 -36.73 13.86 -12.82
N SER A 88 -37.04 12.59 -12.59
CA SER A 88 -37.08 11.99 -11.24
C SER A 88 -36.17 10.78 -11.18
N ASN A 89 -35.28 10.74 -10.22
CA ASN A 89 -34.38 9.64 -9.90
C ASN A 89 -33.64 9.04 -11.11
N VAL A 90 -33.18 9.91 -12.03
CA VAL A 90 -32.40 9.44 -13.18
C VAL A 90 -31.04 8.96 -12.67
N LYS A 91 -30.74 7.69 -12.94
CA LYS A 91 -29.45 7.12 -12.59
C LYS A 91 -28.34 7.69 -13.46
N LEU A 92 -27.32 8.27 -12.82
CA LEU A 92 -26.06 8.64 -13.43
C LEU A 92 -24.99 7.67 -12.95
N THR A 93 -24.23 7.09 -13.87
CA THR A 93 -23.12 6.18 -13.54
C THR A 93 -21.79 6.84 -13.89
N ALA A 94 -20.81 6.70 -12.99
CA ALA A 94 -19.46 7.15 -13.22
C ALA A 94 -18.73 6.19 -14.18
N GLU A 95 -18.19 6.72 -15.26
CA GLU A 95 -17.38 5.98 -16.25
C GLU A 95 -16.05 6.69 -16.46
N ARG A 96 -15.00 5.94 -16.80
CA ARG A 96 -13.74 6.53 -17.19
C ARG A 96 -13.78 6.96 -18.66
N ASP A 97 -13.51 8.23 -18.91
CA ASP A 97 -13.30 8.73 -20.26
C ASP A 97 -12.01 8.14 -20.84
N ALA A 98 -12.11 7.47 -21.98
CA ALA A 98 -11.00 6.74 -22.60
C ALA A 98 -9.86 7.67 -23.07
N ALA A 99 -10.15 8.95 -23.34
CA ALA A 99 -9.15 9.90 -23.84
C ALA A 99 -8.42 10.63 -22.71
N THR A 100 -9.12 10.95 -21.61
CA THR A 100 -8.58 11.76 -20.52
C THR A 100 -8.28 10.97 -19.25
N GLY A 101 -8.87 9.77 -19.10
CA GLY A 101 -8.81 8.96 -17.86
C GLY A 101 -9.65 9.54 -16.70
N SER A 102 -10.31 10.68 -16.90
CA SER A 102 -11.15 11.33 -15.90
C SER A 102 -12.49 10.62 -15.74
N LEU A 103 -13.10 10.70 -14.54
CA LEU A 103 -14.47 10.24 -14.34
C LEU A 103 -15.45 11.21 -14.99
N VAL A 104 -16.37 10.66 -15.76
CA VAL A 104 -17.52 11.36 -16.35
C VAL A 104 -18.79 10.65 -15.91
N TRP A 105 -19.85 11.41 -15.64
CA TRP A 105 -21.12 10.87 -15.17
C TRP A 105 -22.12 10.86 -16.32
N LYS A 106 -22.63 9.67 -16.64
CA LYS A 106 -23.54 9.47 -17.76
C LYS A 106 -24.87 8.91 -17.30
N PRO A 107 -25.99 9.38 -17.89
CA PRO A 107 -27.29 8.75 -17.66
C PRO A 107 -27.32 7.35 -18.25
N GLU A 108 -28.25 6.54 -17.74
CA GLU A 108 -28.50 5.21 -18.30
C GLU A 108 -28.77 5.27 -19.82
N ALA A 109 -28.35 4.21 -20.52
CA ALA A 109 -28.52 4.07 -21.95
C ALA A 109 -29.99 4.26 -22.35
N GLY A 110 -30.25 5.12 -23.33
CA GLY A 110 -31.60 5.47 -23.80
C GLY A 110 -32.24 6.66 -23.07
N THR A 111 -31.63 7.19 -22.01
CA THR A 111 -32.07 8.41 -21.35
C THR A 111 -31.38 9.62 -21.95
N THR A 112 -32.13 10.50 -22.58
CA THR A 112 -31.65 11.81 -23.08
C THR A 112 -32.05 12.88 -22.08
N LEU A 113 -31.07 13.54 -21.47
CA LEU A 113 -31.31 14.70 -20.64
C LEU A 113 -31.31 15.96 -21.53
N ALA A 114 -32.43 16.61 -21.62
CA ALA A 114 -32.57 17.94 -22.21
C ALA A 114 -32.80 18.95 -21.07
N GLY A 115 -32.18 20.08 -21.13
CA GLY A 115 -32.30 21.05 -20.05
C GLY A 115 -31.53 22.34 -20.31
N GLY A 116 -31.24 23.09 -19.24
CA GLY A 116 -30.54 24.38 -19.32
C GLY A 116 -31.51 25.57 -19.46
N LEU A 117 -32.77 25.37 -19.11
CA LEU A 117 -33.71 26.51 -19.02
C LEU A 117 -33.45 27.32 -17.73
N PRO A 118 -33.68 28.63 -17.76
CA PRO A 118 -33.35 29.51 -16.62
C PRO A 118 -34.09 29.18 -15.32
N ASP A 119 -35.25 28.51 -15.42
CA ASP A 119 -36.11 28.12 -14.28
C ASP A 119 -35.93 26.66 -13.84
N GLU A 120 -34.87 25.99 -14.29
CA GLU A 120 -34.56 24.64 -13.90
C GLU A 120 -33.57 24.59 -12.73
N GLU A 121 -33.89 23.76 -11.74
CA GLU A 121 -33.07 23.46 -10.58
C GLU A 121 -32.64 22.00 -10.66
N TYR A 122 -31.33 21.74 -10.46
CA TYR A 122 -30.72 20.43 -10.57
C TYR A 122 -30.29 19.96 -9.21
N TYR A 123 -30.68 18.74 -8.84
CA TYR A 123 -30.42 18.14 -7.54
C TYR A 123 -29.87 16.73 -7.72
N LEU A 124 -28.82 16.40 -6.99
CA LEU A 124 -28.12 15.11 -7.06
C LEU A 124 -27.98 14.50 -5.67
N TYR A 125 -28.13 13.18 -5.56
CA TYR A 125 -27.82 12.46 -4.33
C TYR A 125 -27.02 11.20 -4.63
N TYR A 126 -26.23 10.76 -3.65
CA TYR A 126 -25.43 9.53 -3.65
C TYR A 126 -25.58 8.84 -2.29
N PRO A 127 -25.55 7.49 -2.21
CA PRO A 127 -25.55 6.54 -3.33
C PRO A 127 -26.93 6.38 -3.97
N TYR A 128 -26.95 6.04 -5.27
CA TYR A 128 -28.19 5.83 -6.02
C TYR A 128 -29.04 4.70 -5.43
N ARG A 129 -30.34 4.93 -5.35
CA ARG A 129 -31.34 3.93 -4.96
C ARG A 129 -32.38 3.77 -6.05
N ALA A 130 -32.49 2.55 -6.60
CA ALA A 130 -33.51 2.22 -7.59
C ALA A 130 -34.91 2.04 -6.97
N ASP A 131 -34.97 1.84 -5.66
CA ASP A 131 -36.19 1.53 -4.89
C ASP A 131 -36.87 2.77 -4.27
N LEU A 132 -36.51 3.99 -4.71
CA LEU A 132 -37.27 5.18 -4.35
C LEU A 132 -38.65 5.13 -4.98
N ASP A 133 -39.66 5.03 -4.11
CA ASP A 133 -41.04 4.96 -4.55
C ASP A 133 -41.63 6.35 -4.90
N ASN A 134 -42.79 6.35 -5.53
CA ASN A 134 -43.46 7.59 -5.92
C ASN A 134 -43.87 8.45 -4.73
N THR A 135 -44.04 7.88 -3.54
CA THR A 135 -44.37 8.63 -2.32
C THR A 135 -43.20 9.54 -1.95
N VAL A 136 -41.98 8.97 -1.88
CA VAL A 136 -40.76 9.76 -1.60
C VAL A 136 -40.55 10.83 -2.65
N ILE A 137 -40.73 10.49 -3.94
CA ILE A 137 -40.57 11.45 -5.04
C ILE A 137 -41.59 12.60 -4.93
N SER A 138 -42.83 12.29 -4.55
CA SER A 138 -43.87 13.31 -4.32
C SER A 138 -43.55 14.19 -3.12
N GLU A 139 -43.05 13.62 -2.03
CA GLU A 139 -42.61 14.37 -0.85
C GLU A 139 -41.47 15.33 -1.15
N LEU A 140 -40.51 14.96 -2.00
CA LEU A 140 -39.43 15.85 -2.45
C LEU A 140 -39.99 17.06 -3.20
N LEU A 141 -40.92 16.84 -4.13
CA LEU A 141 -41.56 17.93 -4.87
C LEU A 141 -42.41 18.81 -3.94
N GLU A 142 -43.20 18.21 -3.07
CA GLU A 142 -44.00 18.94 -2.09
C GLU A 142 -43.12 19.81 -1.18
N ASN A 143 -42.00 19.30 -0.69
CA ASN A 143 -41.02 20.06 0.09
C ASN A 143 -40.51 21.26 -0.69
N ALA A 144 -40.14 21.09 -1.97
CA ALA A 144 -39.67 22.19 -2.82
C ALA A 144 -40.75 23.28 -3.07
N ILE A 145 -42.03 22.92 -2.99
CA ILE A 145 -43.17 23.84 -3.17
C ILE A 145 -43.57 24.51 -1.86
N LYS A 146 -43.70 23.72 -0.78
CA LYS A 146 -44.28 24.20 0.49
C LYS A 146 -43.26 24.87 1.40
N ASP A 147 -42.03 24.35 1.43
CA ASP A 147 -40.97 24.78 2.34
C ASP A 147 -39.64 25.06 1.60
N PRO A 148 -39.59 26.07 0.72
CA PRO A 148 -38.40 26.35 -0.09
C PRO A 148 -37.17 26.79 0.74
N GLN A 149 -37.33 26.98 2.04
CA GLN A 149 -36.26 27.24 3.00
C GLN A 149 -35.50 25.97 3.39
N LEU A 150 -36.13 24.77 3.23
CA LEU A 150 -35.52 23.50 3.53
C LEU A 150 -34.78 22.96 2.28
N PRO A 151 -33.69 22.20 2.49
CA PRO A 151 -33.00 21.52 1.37
C PRO A 151 -33.98 20.59 0.62
N PHE A 152 -33.82 20.50 -0.69
CA PHE A 152 -34.67 19.64 -1.54
C PHE A 152 -34.76 18.19 -1.01
N PHE A 153 -33.63 17.62 -0.59
CA PHE A 153 -33.55 16.25 -0.09
C PHE A 153 -33.88 16.11 1.42
N TYR A 154 -34.41 17.13 2.07
CA TYR A 154 -34.76 17.05 3.51
C TYR A 154 -35.66 15.84 3.85
N PRO A 155 -36.74 15.52 3.09
CA PRO A 155 -37.53 14.31 3.34
C PRO A 155 -36.75 13.00 3.20
N LEU A 156 -35.85 12.94 2.21
CA LEU A 156 -35.00 11.78 1.98
C LEU A 156 -33.97 11.61 3.11
N ALA A 157 -33.33 12.68 3.53
CA ALA A 157 -32.29 12.65 4.57
C ALA A 157 -32.86 12.19 5.93
N ASN A 158 -34.08 12.62 6.28
CA ASN A 158 -34.74 12.22 7.53
C ASN A 158 -35.11 10.72 7.57
N ASN A 159 -35.31 10.09 6.41
CA ASN A 159 -35.73 8.71 6.29
C ASN A 159 -34.63 7.81 5.70
N TRP A 160 -33.39 8.31 5.59
CA TRP A 160 -32.30 7.55 4.99
C TRP A 160 -31.93 6.32 5.84
N PRO A 161 -31.88 5.12 5.23
CA PRO A 161 -31.57 3.89 5.95
C PRO A 161 -30.07 3.79 6.25
N VAL A 162 -29.68 4.12 7.47
CA VAL A 162 -28.31 3.97 7.94
C VAL A 162 -28.12 2.58 8.55
N LYS A 163 -27.13 1.83 8.06
CA LYS A 163 -26.79 0.51 8.60
C LYS A 163 -26.22 0.64 10.00
N THR A 164 -26.63 -0.24 10.91
CA THR A 164 -26.04 -0.32 12.26
C THR A 164 -24.68 -1.00 12.26
N ASP A 165 -24.52 -2.04 11.45
CA ASP A 165 -23.22 -2.64 11.15
C ASP A 165 -22.64 -1.98 9.90
N GLN A 166 -21.62 -1.15 10.08
CA GLN A 166 -20.88 -0.45 9.03
C GLN A 166 -19.44 -0.95 8.93
N SER A 167 -19.14 -2.14 9.46
CA SER A 167 -17.78 -2.69 9.50
C SER A 167 -17.25 -3.07 8.11
N SER A 168 -18.12 -3.25 7.13
CA SER A 168 -17.73 -3.39 5.72
C SER A 168 -17.76 -2.06 5.00
N TYR A 169 -16.85 -1.88 4.02
CA TYR A 169 -16.82 -0.68 3.18
C TYR A 169 -18.15 -0.49 2.43
N ALA A 170 -18.77 -1.57 1.97
CA ALA A 170 -20.04 -1.52 1.25
C ALA A 170 -21.21 -1.03 2.13
N ASP A 171 -21.30 -1.47 3.38
CA ASP A 171 -22.35 -1.03 4.30
C ASP A 171 -22.12 0.41 4.78
N TYR A 172 -20.86 0.79 4.96
CA TYR A 172 -20.48 2.17 5.28
C TYR A 172 -20.88 3.13 4.15
N THR A 173 -20.45 2.86 2.91
CA THR A 173 -20.76 3.72 1.77
C THR A 173 -22.25 3.74 1.42
N ALA A 174 -22.95 2.61 1.55
CA ALA A 174 -24.40 2.57 1.37
C ALA A 174 -25.18 3.41 2.40
N SER A 175 -24.57 3.66 3.57
CA SER A 175 -25.15 4.51 4.62
C SER A 175 -24.87 6.00 4.42
N ASP A 176 -23.85 6.37 3.64
CA ASP A 176 -23.37 7.74 3.50
C ASP A 176 -24.17 8.54 2.48
N LEU A 177 -25.30 9.09 2.92
CA LEU A 177 -26.08 9.99 2.08
C LEU A 177 -25.32 11.29 1.84
N MET A 178 -25.03 11.57 0.59
CA MET A 178 -24.54 12.87 0.13
C MET A 178 -25.54 13.52 -0.83
N THR A 179 -25.68 14.84 -0.76
CA THR A 179 -26.58 15.61 -1.62
C THR A 179 -25.89 16.82 -2.20
N ALA A 180 -26.37 17.29 -3.33
CA ALA A 180 -25.92 18.53 -3.95
C ALA A 180 -27.03 19.16 -4.77
N SER A 181 -26.92 20.48 -4.98
CA SER A 181 -27.63 21.20 -6.02
C SER A 181 -26.64 21.96 -6.88
N CYS A 182 -26.99 22.20 -8.13
CA CYS A 182 -26.17 23.06 -8.98
C CYS A 182 -27.03 23.96 -9.87
N THR A 183 -26.48 25.12 -10.21
CA THR A 183 -26.97 25.97 -11.29
C THR A 183 -26.26 25.60 -12.58
N PRO A 184 -26.99 25.32 -13.66
CA PRO A 184 -26.36 24.94 -14.91
C PRO A 184 -25.58 26.13 -15.50
N THR A 185 -24.45 25.82 -16.15
CA THR A 185 -23.68 26.80 -16.92
C THR A 185 -23.61 26.38 -18.38
N LEU A 186 -23.83 27.32 -19.28
CA LEU A 186 -23.71 27.06 -20.71
C LEU A 186 -22.38 27.63 -21.22
N ASP A 187 -21.53 26.75 -21.71
CA ASP A 187 -20.21 27.07 -22.23
C ASP A 187 -20.07 26.52 -23.66
N ASN A 188 -19.97 27.43 -24.66
CA ASN A 188 -19.82 27.07 -26.07
C ASN A 188 -20.84 26.03 -26.59
N GLY A 189 -22.11 26.12 -26.16
CA GLY A 189 -23.18 25.19 -26.53
C GLY A 189 -23.16 23.86 -25.74
N THR A 190 -22.28 23.72 -24.76
CA THR A 190 -22.25 22.60 -23.83
C THR A 190 -22.87 22.99 -22.50
N LEU A 191 -23.88 22.25 -22.05
CA LEU A 191 -24.47 22.39 -20.73
C LEU A 191 -23.58 21.69 -19.71
N ARG A 192 -23.11 22.43 -18.70
CA ARG A 192 -22.27 21.89 -17.61
C ARG A 192 -23.03 21.88 -16.30
N LEU A 193 -23.06 20.72 -15.67
CA LEU A 193 -23.60 20.51 -14.33
C LEU A 193 -22.44 20.09 -13.41
N ASN A 194 -22.08 20.97 -12.47
CA ASN A 194 -21.00 20.73 -11.54
C ASN A 194 -21.56 20.58 -10.14
N PHE A 195 -21.53 19.36 -9.58
CA PHE A 195 -22.03 19.06 -8.25
C PHE A 195 -20.88 18.93 -7.26
N VAL A 196 -20.97 19.67 -6.16
CA VAL A 196 -20.12 19.48 -4.98
C VAL A 196 -20.98 18.87 -3.90
N MET A 197 -20.79 17.58 -3.63
CA MET A 197 -21.60 16.81 -2.70
C MET A 197 -21.33 17.21 -1.27
N ALA A 198 -22.38 17.31 -0.46
CA ALA A 198 -22.31 17.51 0.98
C ALA A 198 -22.89 16.30 1.69
N HIS A 199 -22.23 15.84 2.75
CA HIS A 199 -22.72 14.74 3.59
C HIS A 199 -23.90 15.14 4.46
N GLU A 200 -24.96 14.35 4.49
CA GLU A 200 -26.16 14.58 5.28
C GLU A 200 -26.07 14.00 6.70
N LEU A 201 -25.14 13.09 6.94
CA LEU A 201 -24.91 12.49 8.25
C LEU A 201 -23.73 13.16 8.97
N SER A 202 -23.65 12.96 10.28
CA SER A 202 -22.46 13.28 11.07
C SER A 202 -21.53 12.06 11.08
N LEU A 203 -20.22 12.32 11.11
CA LEU A 203 -19.20 11.28 11.14
C LEU A 203 -18.55 11.20 12.52
N ALA A 204 -18.62 10.04 13.17
CA ALA A 204 -17.78 9.72 14.32
C ALA A 204 -16.44 9.14 13.84
N VAL A 205 -15.33 9.76 14.27
CA VAL A 205 -13.97 9.27 14.04
C VAL A 205 -13.42 8.80 15.37
N ILE A 206 -13.14 7.51 15.50
CA ILE A 206 -12.68 6.90 16.74
C ILE A 206 -11.17 6.67 16.64
N GLU A 207 -10.44 7.35 17.50
CA GLU A 207 -8.97 7.26 17.59
C GLU A 207 -8.59 6.33 18.74
N MET A 208 -7.88 5.26 18.43
CA MET A 208 -7.41 4.28 19.39
C MET A 208 -6.05 4.68 19.98
N PRO A 209 -5.70 4.21 21.20
CA PRO A 209 -4.32 4.23 21.67
C PRO A 209 -3.39 3.53 20.69
N LYS A 210 -2.12 3.93 20.66
CA LYS A 210 -1.14 3.39 19.75
C LYS A 210 0.21 3.14 20.41
N THR A 211 0.94 2.15 19.91
CA THR A 211 2.34 1.89 20.28
C THR A 211 3.25 2.34 19.14
N VAL A 212 4.28 3.11 19.47
CA VAL A 212 5.32 3.54 18.56
C VAL A 212 6.60 2.81 18.92
N TYR A 213 7.10 1.97 18.03
CA TYR A 213 8.39 1.31 18.16
C TYR A 213 9.49 2.21 17.60
N LYS A 214 10.43 2.62 18.46
CA LYS A 214 11.64 3.33 18.09
C LYS A 214 12.79 2.34 18.01
N PHE A 215 13.33 2.17 16.81
CA PHE A 215 14.44 1.25 16.59
C PHE A 215 15.77 1.87 17.00
N THR A 216 16.46 1.26 17.99
CA THR A 216 17.67 1.83 18.60
C THR A 216 18.95 1.48 17.87
N ASN A 217 18.94 0.43 17.04
CA ASN A 217 20.10 -0.09 16.30
C ASN A 217 19.90 -0.10 14.77
N ALA A 218 18.87 0.56 14.26
CA ALA A 218 18.61 0.69 12.84
C ALA A 218 18.12 2.11 12.50
N ARG A 219 18.55 2.64 11.37
CA ARG A 219 18.08 3.94 10.84
C ARG A 219 16.86 3.74 9.95
N VAL A 220 15.84 3.15 10.51
CA VAL A 220 14.55 2.94 9.85
C VAL A 220 13.48 3.80 10.52
N PRO A 221 12.38 4.14 9.82
CA PRO A 221 11.29 4.89 10.41
C PRO A 221 10.71 4.21 11.65
N ASP A 222 10.25 5.00 12.61
CA ASP A 222 9.47 4.50 13.74
C ASP A 222 8.23 3.77 13.21
N TYR A 223 7.90 2.62 13.79
CA TYR A 223 6.73 1.86 13.40
C TYR A 223 5.58 2.05 14.39
N THR A 224 4.43 2.51 13.89
CA THR A 224 3.25 2.80 14.70
C THR A 224 2.20 1.72 14.53
N ILE A 225 1.74 1.15 15.64
CA ILE A 225 0.67 0.16 15.67
C ILE A 225 -0.49 0.72 16.50
N PRO A 226 -1.63 1.07 15.87
CA PRO A 226 -2.86 1.37 16.58
C PRO A 226 -3.41 0.12 17.28
N SER A 227 -3.96 0.28 18.48
CA SER A 227 -4.68 -0.81 19.15
C SER A 227 -5.92 -1.18 18.34
N GLU A 228 -6.16 -2.47 18.15
CA GLU A 228 -7.37 -2.96 17.49
C GLU A 228 -8.53 -3.01 18.46
N ALA A 229 -9.68 -2.48 18.02
CA ALA A 229 -10.92 -2.55 18.78
C ALA A 229 -11.81 -3.70 18.30
N THR A 230 -12.49 -4.34 19.26
CA THR A 230 -13.61 -5.24 19.01
C THR A 230 -14.88 -4.53 19.50
N PHE A 231 -15.90 -4.45 18.66
CA PHE A 231 -17.17 -3.78 18.98
C PHE A 231 -18.22 -4.81 19.40
N ALA A 232 -18.78 -4.60 20.59
CA ALA A 232 -19.77 -5.50 21.20
C ALA A 232 -21.22 -5.07 20.88
N SER A 233 -21.45 -3.76 20.63
CA SER A 233 -22.77 -3.22 20.27
C SER A 233 -23.15 -3.56 18.84
N ALA A 234 -24.44 -3.36 18.49
CA ALA A 234 -24.91 -3.46 17.11
C ALA A 234 -24.23 -2.42 16.20
N ALA A 235 -23.84 -1.26 16.76
CA ALA A 235 -23.08 -0.22 16.06
C ALA A 235 -21.63 -0.70 15.87
N LYS A 236 -21.28 -1.12 14.68
CA LYS A 236 -19.93 -1.60 14.31
C LYS A 236 -19.29 -0.65 13.31
N PRO A 237 -18.30 0.16 13.73
CA PRO A 237 -17.58 1.07 12.87
C PRO A 237 -16.67 0.37 11.84
N LEU A 238 -16.45 1.06 10.72
CA LEU A 238 -15.47 0.68 9.70
C LEU A 238 -14.04 0.96 10.18
N ARG A 239 -13.16 -0.03 10.13
CA ARG A 239 -11.73 0.16 10.37
C ARG A 239 -11.05 0.76 9.13
N MET A 240 -10.29 1.83 9.33
CA MET A 240 -9.51 2.48 8.30
C MET A 240 -8.05 1.99 8.32
N THR A 241 -7.35 2.18 7.20
CA THR A 241 -5.93 1.79 7.05
C THR A 241 -4.98 2.56 7.98
N ASP A 242 -5.36 3.75 8.41
CA ASP A 242 -4.63 4.54 9.40
C ASP A 242 -4.85 4.07 10.86
N GLY A 243 -5.66 3.02 11.06
CA GLY A 243 -6.01 2.43 12.36
C GLY A 243 -7.09 3.18 13.13
N THR A 244 -7.68 4.22 12.56
CA THR A 244 -8.90 4.84 13.09
C THR A 244 -10.14 4.04 12.71
N TYR A 245 -11.25 4.30 13.39
CA TYR A 245 -12.54 3.75 12.98
C TYR A 245 -13.50 4.88 12.63
N ARG A 246 -14.35 4.65 11.63
CA ARG A 246 -15.36 5.59 11.17
C ARG A 246 -16.77 5.01 11.33
N TYR A 247 -17.70 5.85 11.78
CA TYR A 247 -19.10 5.47 11.91
C TYR A 247 -20.01 6.64 11.55
N LEU A 248 -20.87 6.44 10.57
CA LEU A 248 -21.90 7.40 10.19
C LEU A 248 -23.04 7.33 11.19
N LEU A 249 -23.33 8.46 11.82
CA LEU A 249 -24.28 8.56 12.91
C LEU A 249 -25.70 8.78 12.39
N PRO A 250 -26.63 7.82 12.59
CA PRO A 250 -28.05 8.05 12.34
C PRO A 250 -28.63 9.03 13.36
N ALA A 251 -29.79 9.58 13.06
CA ALA A 251 -30.49 10.51 13.96
C ALA A 251 -30.76 9.94 15.37
N SER A 252 -30.85 8.61 15.50
CA SER A 252 -31.05 7.91 16.77
C SER A 252 -29.82 7.92 17.69
N LEU A 253 -28.64 8.32 17.20
CA LEU A 253 -27.38 8.41 17.93
C LEU A 253 -27.08 7.16 18.79
N PRO A 254 -26.78 6.01 18.21
CA PRO A 254 -26.53 4.79 18.98
C PRO A 254 -25.30 4.92 19.85
N THR A 255 -25.30 4.26 21.01
CA THR A 255 -24.10 4.05 21.80
C THR A 255 -23.19 3.05 21.11
N ILE A 256 -21.88 3.36 21.01
CA ILE A 256 -20.86 2.48 20.43
C ILE A 256 -20.03 1.92 21.58
N GLU A 257 -20.11 0.62 21.78
CA GLU A 257 -19.40 -0.10 22.84
C GLU A 257 -18.34 -1.02 22.24
N GLY A 258 -17.16 -1.00 22.81
CA GLY A 258 -16.06 -1.82 22.33
C GLY A 258 -15.03 -2.11 23.40
N SER A 259 -14.04 -2.89 23.02
CA SER A 259 -12.88 -3.23 23.85
C SER A 259 -11.63 -3.36 23.00
N TYR A 260 -10.48 -3.23 23.64
CA TYR A 260 -9.17 -3.42 23.02
C TYR A 260 -8.16 -3.98 24.03
N ASP A 261 -7.07 -4.60 23.54
CA ASP A 261 -5.97 -5.02 24.40
C ASP A 261 -5.12 -3.79 24.79
N GLY A 262 -5.13 -3.46 26.06
CA GLY A 262 -4.35 -2.36 26.64
C GLY A 262 -2.90 -2.73 27.00
N GLY A 263 -2.41 -3.91 26.59
CA GLY A 263 -1.06 -4.41 26.91
C GLY A 263 -0.90 -4.96 28.35
N GLY A 264 -1.96 -4.91 29.14
CA GLY A 264 -2.04 -5.46 30.52
C GLY A 264 -3.42 -6.08 30.80
N GLY A 265 -4.21 -6.28 29.75
CA GLY A 265 -5.55 -6.86 29.80
C GLY A 265 -6.53 -6.11 28.93
N ASN A 266 -7.70 -6.71 28.74
CA ASN A 266 -8.77 -6.15 27.94
C ASN A 266 -9.36 -4.92 28.60
N ARG A 267 -9.41 -3.79 27.88
CA ARG A 267 -10.03 -2.52 28.29
C ARG A 267 -11.30 -2.31 27.51
N VAL A 268 -12.37 -1.97 28.21
CA VAL A 268 -13.67 -1.64 27.60
C VAL A 268 -13.86 -0.14 27.48
N PHE A 269 -14.58 0.30 26.47
CA PHE A 269 -14.93 1.69 26.27
C PHE A 269 -16.37 1.85 25.76
N THR A 270 -16.95 3.00 26.03
CA THR A 270 -18.29 3.37 25.57
C THR A 270 -18.25 4.79 25.01
N ILE A 271 -18.74 4.96 23.79
CA ILE A 271 -18.93 6.26 23.15
C ILE A 271 -20.43 6.55 23.10
N THR A 272 -20.82 7.67 23.69
CA THR A 272 -22.19 8.21 23.58
C THR A 272 -22.12 9.47 22.70
N PRO A 273 -22.46 9.37 21.40
CA PRO A 273 -22.43 10.53 20.52
C PRO A 273 -23.40 11.61 20.99
N SER A 274 -22.97 12.85 20.91
CA SER A 274 -23.78 14.01 21.27
C SER A 274 -23.35 15.26 20.50
N ASN A 275 -24.26 16.24 20.35
CA ASN A 275 -23.98 17.48 19.61
C ASN A 275 -23.46 17.24 18.19
N THR A 276 -24.11 16.33 17.49
CA THR A 276 -23.78 15.99 16.11
C THR A 276 -24.35 17.05 15.17
N VAL A 277 -23.62 17.30 14.08
CA VAL A 277 -24.04 18.25 13.04
C VAL A 277 -23.82 17.57 11.68
N SER A 278 -24.84 17.61 10.83
CA SER A 278 -24.78 17.12 9.44
C SER A 278 -23.56 17.67 8.72
N GLY A 279 -22.86 16.83 7.96
CA GLY A 279 -21.65 17.20 7.20
C GLY A 279 -20.42 17.50 8.06
N LYS A 280 -20.48 17.20 9.38
CA LYS A 280 -19.33 17.40 10.26
C LYS A 280 -18.87 16.12 10.91
N TYR A 281 -17.55 16.00 11.11
CA TYR A 281 -16.97 14.92 11.91
C TYR A 281 -16.67 15.36 13.35
N LYS A 282 -16.71 14.39 14.26
CA LYS A 282 -16.26 14.54 15.65
C LYS A 282 -15.31 13.41 16.00
N ARG A 283 -14.18 13.76 16.65
CA ARG A 283 -13.18 12.78 17.10
C ARG A 283 -13.47 12.29 18.51
N TYR A 284 -13.47 10.98 18.69
CA TYR A 284 -13.61 10.30 19.97
C TYR A 284 -12.31 9.58 20.30
N LYS A 285 -11.56 10.10 21.25
CA LYS A 285 -10.25 9.58 21.64
C LYS A 285 -10.41 8.58 22.77
N ILE A 286 -10.23 7.31 22.46
CA ILE A 286 -10.26 6.24 23.46
C ILE A 286 -8.99 6.32 24.31
N ASP A 287 -9.15 6.39 25.64
CA ASP A 287 -8.05 6.62 26.60
C ASP A 287 -7.10 7.75 26.16
N GLY A 288 -7.72 8.85 25.64
CA GLY A 288 -6.99 10.02 25.15
C GLY A 288 -6.20 9.79 23.85
N ALA A 289 -6.40 8.67 23.14
CA ALA A 289 -5.56 8.22 22.02
C ALA A 289 -4.07 8.20 22.41
N ALA A 290 -3.79 7.68 23.60
CA ALA A 290 -2.46 7.70 24.20
C ALA A 290 -1.42 7.02 23.32
N THR A 291 -0.21 7.60 23.27
CA THR A 291 0.92 7.02 22.55
C THR A 291 1.90 6.39 23.54
N THR A 292 2.10 5.08 23.44
CA THR A 292 3.13 4.37 24.18
C THR A 292 4.38 4.23 23.30
N VAL A 293 5.51 4.77 23.75
CA VAL A 293 6.78 4.63 23.01
C VAL A 293 7.55 3.45 23.60
N LYS A 294 7.94 2.49 22.72
CA LYS A 294 8.83 1.38 23.04
C LYS A 294 10.14 1.55 22.30
N ASN A 295 11.25 1.67 23.03
CA ASN A 295 12.58 1.51 22.43
C ASN A 295 12.78 0.02 22.12
N TYR A 296 13.14 -0.28 20.88
CA TYR A 296 13.23 -1.64 20.39
C TYR A 296 14.56 -1.87 19.66
N THR A 297 15.20 -2.97 19.93
CA THR A 297 16.41 -3.39 19.21
C THR A 297 16.03 -4.43 18.18
N VAL A 298 16.31 -4.14 16.91
CA VAL A 298 16.06 -5.07 15.80
C VAL A 298 16.78 -6.39 16.05
N GLN A 299 16.07 -7.48 15.85
CA GLN A 299 16.55 -8.82 16.13
C GLN A 299 16.04 -9.85 15.10
N ARG A 300 16.61 -11.06 15.15
CA ARG A 300 16.19 -12.17 14.29
C ARG A 300 14.70 -12.47 14.46
N GLY A 301 14.00 -12.63 13.36
CA GLY A 301 12.56 -12.89 13.32
C GLY A 301 11.70 -11.65 13.18
N ASP A 302 12.28 -10.44 13.25
CA ASP A 302 11.54 -9.22 12.92
C ASP A 302 11.16 -9.20 11.43
N TYR A 303 10.02 -8.62 11.15
CA TYR A 303 9.52 -8.54 9.78
C TYR A 303 9.96 -7.24 9.12
N LEU A 304 10.39 -7.33 7.89
CA LEU A 304 10.70 -6.20 7.03
C LEU A 304 9.63 -6.10 5.93
N LEU A 305 8.90 -4.99 5.93
CA LEU A 305 7.78 -4.77 5.03
C LEU A 305 8.27 -4.25 3.67
N ALA A 306 7.45 -4.41 2.64
CA ALA A 306 7.76 -3.95 1.28
C ALA A 306 7.98 -2.43 1.19
N ASP A 307 7.36 -1.63 2.04
CA ASP A 307 7.55 -0.19 2.14
C ASP A 307 8.87 0.23 2.83
N GLY A 308 9.58 -0.73 3.45
CA GLY A 308 10.84 -0.54 4.17
C GLY A 308 10.70 -0.36 5.68
N ASN A 309 9.48 -0.40 6.22
CA ASN A 309 9.26 -0.38 7.66
C ASN A 309 9.63 -1.72 8.31
N LEU A 310 10.07 -1.66 9.58
CA LEU A 310 10.28 -2.83 10.42
C LEU A 310 9.09 -3.03 11.36
N LEU A 311 8.59 -4.26 11.42
CA LEU A 311 7.56 -4.68 12.36
C LEU A 311 8.18 -5.67 13.35
N PRO A 312 8.20 -5.36 14.67
CA PRO A 312 8.73 -6.27 15.68
C PRO A 312 8.02 -7.63 15.69
N ARG A 313 8.79 -8.70 15.80
CA ARG A 313 8.29 -10.08 15.81
C ARG A 313 7.33 -10.41 16.96
N GLU A 314 7.33 -9.58 18.00
CA GLU A 314 6.45 -9.73 19.17
C GLU A 314 5.03 -9.19 18.92
N THR A 315 4.81 -8.47 17.81
CA THR A 315 3.50 -7.91 17.49
C THR A 315 2.61 -8.94 16.83
N ALA A 316 1.30 -8.86 17.08
CA ALA A 316 0.33 -9.62 16.31
C ALA A 316 0.31 -9.10 14.86
N VAL A 317 0.36 -10.00 13.89
CA VAL A 317 0.40 -9.66 12.46
C VAL A 317 -1.00 -9.83 11.89
N THR A 318 -1.57 -8.73 11.36
CA THR A 318 -2.87 -8.76 10.67
C THR A 318 -2.75 -9.39 9.28
N GLU A 319 -3.86 -9.81 8.67
CA GLU A 319 -3.84 -10.36 7.30
C GLU A 319 -3.33 -9.34 6.27
N GLU A 320 -3.65 -8.06 6.44
CA GLU A 320 -3.13 -6.98 5.60
C GLU A 320 -1.61 -6.82 5.74
N GLN A 321 -1.11 -6.87 6.97
CA GLN A 321 0.33 -6.82 7.22
C GLN A 321 1.05 -8.03 6.64
N LYS A 322 0.47 -9.25 6.73
CA LYS A 322 1.06 -10.46 6.11
C LYS A 322 1.30 -10.28 4.63
N ALA A 323 0.37 -9.65 3.90
CA ALA A 323 0.50 -9.38 2.48
C ALA A 323 1.65 -8.39 2.16
N ASN A 324 1.99 -7.51 3.11
CA ASN A 324 3.04 -6.50 2.97
C ASN A 324 4.42 -6.95 3.49
N ILE A 325 4.53 -8.08 4.19
CA ILE A 325 5.81 -8.60 4.66
C ILE A 325 6.60 -9.15 3.47
N ALA A 326 7.72 -8.50 3.16
CA ALA A 326 8.61 -8.93 2.08
C ALA A 326 9.72 -9.86 2.57
N ALA A 327 10.23 -9.65 3.80
CA ALA A 327 11.36 -10.39 4.34
C ALA A 327 11.29 -10.57 5.86
N ILE A 328 12.14 -11.47 6.37
CA ILE A 328 12.35 -11.68 7.81
C ILE A 328 13.83 -11.48 8.13
N VAL A 329 14.12 -10.66 9.13
CA VAL A 329 15.49 -10.40 9.59
C VAL A 329 16.09 -11.69 10.18
N PHE A 330 17.25 -12.11 9.67
CA PHE A 330 17.94 -13.30 10.19
C PHE A 330 19.30 -12.99 10.82
N TRP A 331 19.84 -11.80 10.59
CA TRP A 331 21.10 -11.36 11.17
C TRP A 331 21.14 -9.83 11.33
N THR A 332 21.77 -9.39 12.43
CA THR A 332 22.08 -7.98 12.69
C THR A 332 23.52 -7.84 13.21
N PRO A 333 24.18 -6.68 13.12
CA PRO A 333 25.50 -6.48 13.72
C PRO A 333 25.55 -6.73 15.24
N ALA A 334 24.41 -6.62 15.94
CA ALA A 334 24.31 -6.92 17.36
C ALA A 334 24.38 -8.44 17.68
N ASP A 335 24.24 -9.29 16.66
CA ASP A 335 24.32 -10.75 16.79
C ASP A 335 25.77 -11.27 16.83
N THR A 336 26.76 -10.39 16.63
CA THR A 336 28.17 -10.78 16.66
C THR A 336 28.65 -11.11 18.08
N ASP A 337 29.63 -12.02 18.19
CA ASP A 337 30.21 -12.41 19.49
C ASP A 337 30.93 -11.23 20.17
N PRO A 338 30.45 -10.76 21.32
CA PRO A 338 31.07 -9.65 22.03
C PRO A 338 32.47 -10.00 22.62
N THR A 339 32.82 -11.30 22.67
CA THR A 339 34.12 -11.73 23.22
C THR A 339 35.28 -11.59 22.26
N GLY A 340 35.01 -11.28 20.98
CA GLY A 340 36.03 -11.13 19.94
C GLY A 340 36.83 -12.39 19.60
N ARG A 341 36.38 -13.55 20.07
CA ARG A 341 37.07 -14.84 19.82
C ARG A 341 36.83 -15.37 18.40
N LYS A 342 35.83 -14.87 17.72
CA LYS A 342 35.39 -15.32 16.40
C LYS A 342 35.42 -14.14 15.43
N THR A 343 35.67 -14.39 14.16
CA THR A 343 35.62 -13.34 13.14
C THR A 343 34.14 -13.00 12.88
N PRO A 344 33.64 -11.85 13.36
CA PRO A 344 32.25 -11.48 13.12
C PRO A 344 32.03 -11.23 11.63
N ALA A 345 30.84 -11.60 11.14
CA ALA A 345 30.40 -11.20 9.82
C ALA A 345 30.23 -9.66 9.77
N ASN A 346 30.60 -9.06 8.65
CA ASN A 346 30.51 -7.63 8.46
C ASN A 346 29.95 -7.31 7.08
N LEU A 347 28.92 -6.47 7.01
CA LEU A 347 28.33 -6.05 5.74
C LEU A 347 29.34 -5.30 4.85
N THR A 348 30.37 -4.67 5.45
CA THR A 348 31.45 -4.01 4.70
C THR A 348 32.41 -4.98 4.01
N ASP A 349 32.32 -6.30 4.26
CA ASP A 349 33.07 -7.32 3.51
C ASP A 349 32.67 -7.33 2.03
N ASP A 350 31.44 -6.91 1.73
CA ASP A 350 30.96 -6.65 0.38
C ASP A 350 31.18 -5.17 0.03
N LYS A 351 32.35 -4.87 -0.53
CA LYS A 351 32.72 -3.50 -0.88
C LYS A 351 31.79 -2.87 -1.93
N ILE A 352 31.23 -3.68 -2.83
CA ILE A 352 30.32 -3.21 -3.87
C ILE A 352 28.98 -2.83 -3.24
N MET A 353 28.45 -3.67 -2.34
CA MET A 353 27.24 -3.36 -1.59
C MET A 353 27.42 -2.07 -0.75
N ALA A 354 28.54 -1.93 -0.06
CA ALA A 354 28.80 -0.77 0.76
C ALA A 354 28.88 0.55 -0.05
N LYS A 355 29.30 0.47 -1.32
CA LYS A 355 29.32 1.62 -2.24
C LYS A 355 27.93 1.95 -2.79
N ASP A 356 27.23 0.93 -3.28
CA ASP A 356 25.94 1.10 -3.94
C ASP A 356 24.84 1.44 -2.93
N HIS A 357 24.92 0.88 -1.72
CA HIS A 357 23.93 0.97 -0.66
C HIS A 357 24.56 1.32 0.70
N PRO A 358 25.14 2.51 0.85
CA PRO A 358 25.89 2.89 2.07
C PRO A 358 25.02 2.95 3.33
N ASN A 359 23.71 2.99 3.17
CA ASN A 359 22.74 3.03 4.28
C ASN A 359 22.25 1.63 4.71
N CYS A 360 22.51 0.57 3.92
CA CYS A 360 22.11 -0.79 4.25
C CYS A 360 23.13 -1.46 5.17
N THR A 361 23.21 -1.00 6.42
CA THR A 361 24.19 -1.42 7.42
C THR A 361 23.58 -2.07 8.67
N HIS A 362 22.26 -2.27 8.67
CA HIS A 362 21.52 -2.63 9.88
C HIS A 362 21.29 -4.14 10.03
N GLY A 363 21.33 -4.88 8.93
CA GLY A 363 21.17 -6.32 8.98
C GLY A 363 20.95 -6.98 7.63
N LEU A 364 20.68 -8.30 7.70
CA LEU A 364 20.29 -9.13 6.56
C LEU A 364 18.91 -9.72 6.81
N ALA A 365 18.10 -9.71 5.76
CA ALA A 365 16.76 -10.29 5.78
C ALA A 365 16.57 -11.28 4.62
N VAL A 366 15.81 -12.34 4.85
CA VAL A 366 15.50 -13.41 3.89
C VAL A 366 14.10 -13.22 3.32
N SER A 367 13.92 -13.43 2.03
CA SER A 367 12.62 -13.38 1.36
C SER A 367 11.60 -14.34 1.99
N VAL A 368 10.32 -13.99 1.97
CA VAL A 368 9.23 -14.85 2.49
C VAL A 368 9.04 -16.08 1.59
N ARG A 369 9.32 -15.95 0.29
CA ARG A 369 9.14 -17.01 -0.71
C ARG A 369 10.47 -17.48 -1.29
N ASN A 370 10.50 -18.74 -1.72
CA ASN A 370 11.58 -19.25 -2.55
C ASN A 370 11.55 -18.59 -3.93
N VAL A 371 12.70 -18.26 -4.48
CA VAL A 371 12.82 -17.79 -5.87
C VAL A 371 12.47 -18.94 -6.83
N SER A 372 12.90 -20.14 -6.48
CA SER A 372 12.60 -21.37 -7.23
C SER A 372 12.91 -22.60 -6.39
N THR A 373 12.28 -23.72 -6.71
CA THR A 373 12.58 -25.04 -6.14
C THR A 373 13.09 -25.96 -7.24
N GLY A 374 14.12 -26.75 -6.95
CA GLY A 374 14.65 -27.75 -7.87
C GLY A 374 15.28 -27.16 -9.14
N MET A 375 15.99 -26.03 -9.04
CA MET A 375 16.65 -25.34 -10.14
C MET A 375 18.12 -25.76 -10.25
N GLU A 376 18.60 -25.94 -11.48
CA GLU A 376 20.02 -26.04 -11.78
C GLU A 376 20.71 -24.68 -11.57
N TRP A 377 22.00 -24.70 -11.16
CA TRP A 377 22.79 -23.48 -11.07
C TRP A 377 23.10 -22.93 -12.47
N GLN A 378 23.59 -23.81 -13.36
CA GLN A 378 23.98 -23.48 -14.74
C GLN A 378 24.08 -24.76 -15.55
N GLU A 379 23.89 -24.69 -16.89
CA GLU A 379 24.30 -25.80 -17.78
C GLU A 379 25.83 -25.87 -17.86
N TYR A 380 26.34 -27.11 -17.96
CA TYR A 380 27.77 -27.33 -17.99
C TYR A 380 28.34 -27.13 -19.39
N ASP A 381 29.37 -26.30 -19.49
CA ASP A 381 30.24 -26.18 -20.67
C ASP A 381 31.68 -25.98 -20.21
N TRP A 382 32.52 -26.94 -20.48
CA TRP A 382 33.94 -26.91 -20.12
C TRP A 382 34.67 -25.67 -20.60
N PHE A 383 34.32 -25.13 -21.76
CA PHE A 383 35.03 -24.04 -22.41
C PHE A 383 34.55 -22.65 -21.99
N HIS A 384 33.22 -22.47 -21.83
CA HIS A 384 32.60 -21.16 -21.64
C HIS A 384 31.85 -21.00 -20.33
N GLY A 385 31.51 -22.09 -19.66
CA GLY A 385 30.58 -22.09 -18.51
C GLY A 385 31.21 -21.68 -17.17
N SER A 386 32.19 -20.77 -17.11
CA SER A 386 32.81 -20.35 -15.87
C SER A 386 32.74 -18.84 -15.64
N VAL A 387 32.07 -18.46 -14.57
CA VAL A 387 32.01 -17.06 -14.09
C VAL A 387 33.41 -16.60 -13.66
N GLN A 388 34.25 -17.48 -13.09
CA GLN A 388 35.63 -17.15 -12.70
C GLN A 388 36.50 -16.81 -13.91
N LYS A 389 36.37 -17.55 -15.00
CA LYS A 389 37.10 -17.24 -16.26
C LYS A 389 36.66 -15.87 -16.79
N PHE A 390 35.37 -15.61 -16.78
CA PHE A 390 34.82 -14.31 -17.17
C PHE A 390 35.36 -13.19 -16.28
N GLN A 391 35.35 -13.36 -14.94
CA GLN A 391 35.89 -12.37 -14.00
C GLN A 391 37.34 -12.00 -14.30
N LYS A 392 38.16 -12.97 -14.74
CA LYS A 392 39.58 -12.77 -15.07
C LYS A 392 39.81 -12.18 -16.45
N SER A 393 38.82 -12.18 -17.30
CA SER A 393 38.92 -11.69 -18.69
C SER A 393 38.76 -10.17 -18.77
N ASP A 394 39.06 -9.59 -19.93
CA ASP A 394 38.82 -8.17 -20.23
C ASP A 394 37.33 -7.87 -20.45
N GLU A 395 36.52 -8.89 -20.64
CA GLU A 395 35.07 -8.75 -20.80
C GLU A 395 34.36 -8.32 -19.49
N PHE A 396 34.93 -8.66 -18.34
CA PHE A 396 34.51 -8.15 -17.04
C PHE A 396 35.32 -6.88 -16.73
N ASN A 397 34.72 -5.73 -17.02
CA ASN A 397 35.39 -4.43 -16.85
C ASN A 397 34.50 -3.37 -16.16
N PRO A 398 33.99 -3.60 -14.93
CA PRO A 398 33.35 -2.54 -14.15
C PRO A 398 34.38 -1.51 -13.69
N ILE A 399 33.92 -0.29 -13.38
CA ILE A 399 34.76 0.82 -12.89
C ILE A 399 35.55 0.41 -11.64
N ASP A 400 34.94 -0.41 -10.79
CA ASP A 400 35.45 -0.84 -9.48
C ASP A 400 35.89 -2.32 -9.48
N LYS A 401 36.40 -2.82 -10.60
CA LYS A 401 36.81 -4.22 -10.77
C LYS A 401 37.68 -4.75 -9.63
N THR A 402 38.57 -3.92 -9.06
CA THR A 402 39.49 -4.29 -7.98
C THR A 402 38.79 -4.53 -6.63
N ASP A 403 37.57 -4.04 -6.46
CA ASP A 403 36.78 -4.25 -5.23
C ASP A 403 35.99 -5.55 -5.24
N TYR A 404 35.85 -6.16 -6.44
CA TYR A 404 35.22 -7.47 -6.57
C TYR A 404 36.15 -8.58 -6.09
N ALA A 405 35.76 -9.29 -5.04
CA ALA A 405 36.45 -10.48 -4.61
C ALA A 405 36.29 -11.64 -5.63
N SER A 406 37.18 -12.63 -5.56
CA SER A 406 37.05 -13.85 -6.38
C SER A 406 35.72 -14.55 -6.10
N ILE A 407 35.00 -14.91 -7.18
CA ILE A 407 33.76 -15.68 -7.06
C ILE A 407 34.00 -17.10 -6.54
N VAL A 408 35.21 -17.61 -6.70
CA VAL A 408 35.63 -18.90 -6.13
C VAL A 408 36.18 -18.63 -4.74
N GLN A 409 35.44 -19.08 -3.75
CA GLN A 409 35.86 -18.95 -2.34
C GLN A 409 36.60 -20.20 -1.85
N SER A 410 37.79 -20.00 -1.28
CA SER A 410 38.58 -21.05 -0.64
C SER A 410 39.00 -20.66 0.78
N GLY A 411 39.16 -21.64 1.66
CA GLY A 411 39.62 -21.40 3.01
C GLY A 411 38.75 -20.39 3.79
N ASP A 412 39.40 -19.37 4.37
CA ASP A 412 38.75 -18.35 5.19
C ASP A 412 37.84 -17.41 4.39
N GLU A 413 37.99 -17.31 3.07
CA GLU A 413 37.15 -16.44 2.23
C GLU A 413 35.66 -16.83 2.26
N ARG A 414 35.36 -18.09 2.59
CA ARG A 414 33.97 -18.57 2.79
C ARG A 414 33.25 -17.91 3.97
N ASN A 415 34.00 -17.22 4.82
CA ASN A 415 33.49 -16.56 6.01
C ASN A 415 33.08 -15.09 5.79
N TYR A 416 33.18 -14.57 4.57
CA TYR A 416 32.82 -13.20 4.25
C TYR A 416 31.44 -13.08 3.63
N ILE A 417 30.71 -12.03 4.01
CA ILE A 417 29.44 -11.61 3.38
C ILE A 417 29.78 -11.01 2.02
N ARG A 418 29.34 -11.62 0.91
CA ARG A 418 29.68 -11.15 -0.45
C ARG A 418 28.62 -11.50 -1.50
N GLY A 419 27.43 -11.85 -1.07
CA GLY A 419 26.37 -12.30 -1.97
C GLY A 419 25.92 -11.25 -2.97
N TYR A 420 25.90 -9.97 -2.56
CA TYR A 420 25.51 -8.87 -3.42
C TYR A 420 26.49 -8.67 -4.58
N GLN A 421 27.79 -8.54 -4.31
CA GLN A 421 28.79 -8.37 -5.35
C GLN A 421 28.86 -9.57 -6.32
N TYR A 422 28.68 -10.79 -5.80
CA TYR A 422 28.67 -11.98 -6.65
C TYR A 422 27.43 -12.02 -7.54
N THR A 423 26.29 -11.63 -7.01
CA THR A 423 25.07 -11.49 -7.83
C THR A 423 25.26 -10.49 -8.97
N LYS A 424 25.85 -9.33 -8.71
CA LYS A 424 26.18 -8.33 -9.74
C LYS A 424 27.17 -8.86 -10.77
N MET A 425 28.22 -9.55 -10.33
CA MET A 425 29.19 -10.18 -11.24
C MET A 425 28.52 -11.23 -12.15
N ILE A 426 27.67 -12.08 -11.57
CA ILE A 426 26.92 -13.08 -12.32
C ILE A 426 25.94 -12.43 -13.30
N LEU A 427 25.29 -11.33 -12.92
CA LEU A 427 24.45 -10.56 -13.85
C LEU A 427 25.27 -10.09 -15.05
N ALA A 428 26.46 -9.53 -14.82
CA ALA A 428 27.37 -9.12 -15.90
C ALA A 428 27.78 -10.31 -16.78
N TYR A 429 28.04 -11.48 -16.18
CA TYR A 429 28.31 -12.72 -16.90
C TYR A 429 27.08 -13.18 -17.74
N ASN A 430 25.88 -13.11 -17.18
CA ASN A 430 24.67 -13.47 -17.91
C ASN A 430 24.44 -12.54 -19.13
N TYR A 431 24.71 -11.23 -18.99
CA TYR A 431 24.71 -10.30 -20.12
C TYR A 431 25.77 -10.66 -21.19
N TYR A 432 26.96 -11.05 -20.74
CA TYR A 432 27.99 -11.57 -21.67
C TYR A 432 27.48 -12.81 -22.42
N CYS A 433 26.88 -13.78 -21.72
CA CYS A 433 26.30 -14.98 -22.36
C CYS A 433 25.21 -14.62 -23.38
N MET A 434 24.36 -13.64 -23.10
CA MET A 434 23.37 -13.15 -24.07
C MET A 434 24.03 -12.56 -25.31
N ARG A 435 25.06 -11.75 -25.14
CA ARG A 435 25.81 -11.10 -26.21
C ARG A 435 26.47 -12.12 -27.15
N ILE A 436 27.04 -13.21 -26.61
CA ILE A 436 27.67 -14.27 -27.37
C ILE A 436 26.68 -15.38 -27.80
N LYS A 437 25.36 -15.19 -27.57
CA LYS A 437 24.29 -16.13 -27.91
C LYS A 437 24.44 -17.53 -27.26
N LYS A 438 24.97 -17.58 -26.05
CA LYS A 438 25.13 -18.80 -25.23
C LYS A 438 24.20 -18.76 -24.03
N LEU A 439 22.87 -18.64 -24.27
CA LEU A 439 21.84 -18.47 -23.24
C LEU A 439 21.79 -19.64 -22.24
N ASN A 440 22.11 -20.84 -22.70
CA ASN A 440 22.19 -22.03 -21.86
C ASN A 440 23.27 -21.94 -20.78
N LEU A 441 24.29 -21.09 -20.97
CA LEU A 441 25.36 -20.89 -19.98
C LEU A 441 25.05 -19.82 -18.93
N MET A 442 23.89 -19.18 -18.98
CA MET A 442 23.48 -18.22 -17.95
C MET A 442 23.29 -18.91 -16.61
N VAL A 443 23.72 -18.27 -15.55
CA VAL A 443 23.49 -18.72 -14.18
C VAL A 443 22.02 -18.49 -13.83
N LYS A 444 21.25 -19.58 -13.74
CA LYS A 444 19.79 -19.58 -13.65
C LYS A 444 19.26 -18.90 -12.36
N PRO A 445 19.82 -19.15 -11.15
CA PRO A 445 19.41 -18.48 -9.92
C PRO A 445 19.35 -16.96 -10.03
N VAL A 446 20.40 -16.36 -10.60
CA VAL A 446 20.47 -14.90 -10.73
C VAL A 446 19.56 -14.39 -11.86
N ASN A 447 19.43 -15.17 -12.93
CA ASN A 447 18.57 -14.81 -14.06
C ASN A 447 17.08 -14.75 -13.66
N THR A 448 16.66 -15.55 -12.69
CA THR A 448 15.26 -15.60 -12.23
C THR A 448 14.90 -14.52 -11.22
N LEU A 449 15.89 -13.83 -10.62
CA LEU A 449 15.64 -12.79 -9.63
C LEU A 449 14.78 -11.64 -10.16
N ALA A 450 14.94 -11.24 -11.40
CA ALA A 450 14.15 -10.15 -11.99
C ALA A 450 12.64 -10.48 -11.99
N ASN A 451 12.29 -11.68 -12.44
CA ASN A 451 10.90 -12.14 -12.44
C ASN A 451 10.37 -12.33 -11.01
N PHE A 452 11.20 -12.85 -10.11
CA PHE A 452 10.84 -12.98 -8.71
C PHE A 452 10.55 -11.60 -8.07
N SER A 453 11.40 -10.60 -8.33
CA SER A 453 11.25 -9.23 -7.82
C SER A 453 9.96 -8.55 -8.29
N ASN A 454 9.47 -8.86 -9.48
CA ASN A 454 8.21 -8.32 -9.98
C ASN A 454 6.99 -8.81 -9.16
N SER A 455 7.02 -10.08 -8.75
CA SER A 455 5.92 -10.68 -7.97
C SER A 455 6.13 -10.56 -6.45
N ASN A 456 7.37 -10.41 -6.02
CA ASN A 456 7.79 -10.31 -4.61
C ASN A 456 8.78 -9.15 -4.48
N PRO A 457 8.30 -7.89 -4.45
CA PRO A 457 9.18 -6.74 -4.39
C PRO A 457 10.03 -6.76 -3.13
N ALA A 458 11.32 -6.41 -3.27
CA ALA A 458 12.19 -6.23 -2.12
C ALA A 458 11.77 -4.98 -1.33
N PRO A 459 12.09 -4.92 -0.03
CA PRO A 459 11.83 -3.72 0.77
C PRO A 459 12.46 -2.47 0.15
N LYS A 460 11.74 -1.35 0.08
CA LYS A 460 12.18 -0.12 -0.59
C LYS A 460 13.48 0.47 -0.04
N THR A 461 13.78 0.22 1.24
CA THR A 461 14.97 0.70 1.93
C THR A 461 16.15 -0.27 1.88
N SER A 462 16.03 -1.38 1.11
CA SER A 462 17.02 -2.44 1.04
C SER A 462 17.89 -2.36 -0.23
N THR A 463 18.88 -3.25 -0.29
CA THR A 463 19.75 -3.45 -1.47
C THR A 463 18.99 -3.98 -2.71
N GLY A 464 17.70 -4.34 -2.58
CA GLY A 464 17.07 -5.26 -3.50
C GLY A 464 17.50 -6.71 -3.23
N TRP A 465 16.86 -7.65 -3.94
CA TRP A 465 17.16 -9.08 -3.79
C TRP A 465 18.49 -9.47 -4.43
N PHE A 466 19.26 -10.29 -3.72
CA PHE A 466 20.44 -10.96 -4.25
C PHE A 466 20.51 -12.43 -3.80
N ILE A 467 21.31 -13.24 -4.50
CA ILE A 467 21.56 -14.64 -4.13
C ILE A 467 22.64 -14.66 -3.05
N PRO A 468 22.39 -15.28 -1.91
CA PRO A 468 23.32 -15.28 -0.78
C PRO A 468 24.65 -15.98 -1.10
N SER A 469 25.74 -15.51 -0.51
CA SER A 469 27.00 -16.25 -0.43
C SER A 469 26.92 -17.41 0.54
N ALA A 470 27.99 -18.19 0.66
CA ALA A 470 28.03 -19.30 1.60
C ALA A 470 27.88 -18.84 3.04
N LYS A 471 28.49 -17.71 3.44
CA LYS A 471 28.39 -17.16 4.80
C LYS A 471 26.98 -16.71 5.13
N GLU A 472 26.31 -16.03 4.21
CA GLU A 472 24.93 -15.56 4.44
C GLU A 472 23.93 -16.70 4.61
N LEU A 473 24.02 -17.77 3.80
CA LEU A 473 23.21 -18.96 4.01
C LEU A 473 23.56 -19.69 5.30
N TYR A 474 24.84 -19.72 5.67
CA TYR A 474 25.25 -20.33 6.93
C TYR A 474 24.66 -19.58 8.13
N MET A 475 24.67 -18.24 8.11
CA MET A 475 24.06 -17.40 9.13
C MET A 475 22.54 -17.54 9.17
N LEU A 476 21.90 -17.81 8.05
CA LEU A 476 20.47 -18.11 7.98
C LEU A 476 20.12 -19.45 8.67
N TYR A 477 21.06 -20.38 8.73
CA TYR A 477 20.90 -21.66 9.44
C TYR A 477 21.27 -21.54 10.91
N SER A 478 22.43 -20.98 11.21
CA SER A 478 23.04 -20.94 12.54
C SER A 478 23.32 -19.51 12.99
N LYS A 479 23.86 -19.35 14.21
CA LYS A 479 24.44 -18.09 14.66
C LYS A 479 25.71 -17.74 13.87
N ASP A 480 25.99 -16.43 13.75
CA ASP A 480 27.14 -15.91 13.02
C ASP A 480 28.49 -16.28 13.62
N GLU A 481 28.52 -16.62 14.88
CA GLU A 481 29.73 -16.67 15.72
C GLU A 481 30.79 -17.66 15.25
N ASP A 482 30.43 -18.61 14.39
CA ASP A 482 31.35 -19.66 14.00
C ASP A 482 31.87 -19.49 12.56
N LYS A 483 33.19 -19.74 12.43
CA LYS A 483 33.76 -19.93 11.10
C LYS A 483 33.20 -21.20 10.47
N ILE A 484 32.93 -21.12 9.20
CA ILE A 484 32.58 -22.29 8.39
C ILE A 484 33.79 -23.23 8.34
N HIS A 485 33.70 -24.36 9.01
CA HIS A 485 34.72 -25.41 9.00
C HIS A 485 34.17 -26.71 8.46
N LYS A 486 35.02 -27.51 7.80
CA LYS A 486 34.63 -28.82 7.24
C LYS A 486 34.08 -29.83 8.28
N ASN A 487 34.46 -29.68 9.55
CA ASN A 487 34.12 -30.62 10.61
C ASN A 487 33.22 -30.01 11.71
N PHE A 488 32.60 -28.85 11.43
CA PHE A 488 31.73 -28.21 12.41
C PHE A 488 30.26 -28.51 12.09
N PHE A 489 29.51 -28.87 13.11
CA PHE A 489 28.07 -29.11 13.01
C PHE A 489 27.34 -27.93 13.67
N PRO A 490 26.90 -26.92 12.91
CA PRO A 490 26.22 -25.78 13.47
C PRO A 490 24.86 -26.15 14.05
N THR A 491 24.45 -25.42 15.08
CA THR A 491 23.09 -25.55 15.63
C THR A 491 22.07 -24.84 14.75
N GLU A 492 20.87 -25.40 14.66
CA GLU A 492 19.77 -24.85 13.80
C GLU A 492 19.06 -23.65 14.43
N GLU A 493 19.73 -22.83 15.23
CA GLU A 493 19.07 -21.81 16.04
C GLU A 493 18.40 -20.73 15.20
N THR A 494 19.11 -20.16 14.22
CA THR A 494 18.55 -19.12 13.36
C THR A 494 17.43 -19.68 12.48
N ARG A 495 17.66 -20.83 11.82
CA ARG A 495 16.65 -21.47 10.98
C ARG A 495 15.32 -21.67 11.72
N LYS A 496 15.38 -22.24 12.93
CA LYS A 496 14.17 -22.49 13.75
C LYS A 496 13.40 -21.20 14.08
N ILE A 497 14.13 -20.11 14.37
CA ILE A 497 13.51 -18.80 14.60
C ILE A 497 12.82 -18.33 13.31
N ILE A 498 13.51 -18.38 12.17
CA ILE A 498 12.98 -17.88 10.90
C ILE A 498 11.79 -18.73 10.46
N ASP A 499 11.88 -20.07 10.52
CA ASP A 499 10.78 -20.95 10.14
C ASP A 499 9.52 -20.72 10.99
N LYS A 500 9.67 -20.44 12.30
CA LYS A 500 8.54 -20.08 13.17
C LYS A 500 7.77 -18.86 12.62
N TYR A 501 8.48 -17.82 12.20
CA TYR A 501 7.86 -16.59 11.71
C TYR A 501 7.41 -16.68 10.25
N LEU A 502 8.09 -17.48 9.40
CA LEU A 502 7.62 -17.84 8.07
C LEU A 502 6.27 -18.59 8.16
N LEU A 503 6.19 -19.58 9.05
CA LEU A 503 4.95 -20.34 9.25
C LEU A 503 3.78 -19.44 9.68
N ALA A 504 4.03 -18.47 10.56
CA ALA A 504 3.01 -17.55 11.06
C ALA A 504 2.37 -16.66 9.97
N ILE A 505 3.12 -16.43 8.88
CA ILE A 505 2.67 -15.60 7.76
C ILE A 505 2.43 -16.40 6.47
N GLY A 506 2.45 -17.74 6.52
CA GLY A 506 2.27 -18.59 5.35
C GLY A 506 3.42 -18.54 4.35
N GLY A 507 4.64 -18.24 4.79
CA GLY A 507 5.86 -18.23 3.98
C GLY A 507 6.39 -19.65 3.69
N ASP A 508 7.35 -19.76 2.76
CA ASP A 508 8.00 -21.03 2.46
C ASP A 508 9.07 -21.35 3.51
N LEU A 509 8.96 -22.49 4.18
CA LEU A 509 9.90 -22.90 5.22
C LEU A 509 11.28 -23.20 4.66
N LEU A 510 12.31 -22.99 5.48
CA LEU A 510 13.70 -23.24 5.13
C LEU A 510 14.11 -24.70 5.36
N GLU A 511 13.45 -25.38 6.27
CA GLU A 511 13.78 -26.76 6.63
C GLU A 511 13.68 -27.73 5.45
N ASN A 512 14.48 -28.79 5.49
CA ASN A 512 14.47 -29.87 4.51
C ASN A 512 14.79 -29.46 3.06
N GLN A 513 15.46 -28.31 2.87
CA GLN A 513 15.88 -27.81 1.58
C GLN A 513 17.41 -27.81 1.44
N ASP A 514 17.89 -27.85 0.19
CA ASP A 514 19.27 -27.56 -0.15
C ASP A 514 19.28 -26.26 -0.95
N TYR A 515 20.13 -25.30 -0.60
CA TYR A 515 20.10 -23.96 -1.18
C TYR A 515 21.36 -23.64 -1.98
N TRP A 516 21.18 -23.22 -3.25
CA TRP A 516 22.26 -22.65 -4.04
C TRP A 516 22.79 -21.35 -3.42
N THR A 517 24.11 -21.19 -3.46
CA THR A 517 24.79 -19.92 -3.20
C THR A 517 25.12 -19.20 -4.49
N SER A 518 25.54 -17.93 -4.40
CA SER A 518 26.14 -17.17 -5.50
C SER A 518 27.61 -17.53 -5.78
N VAL A 519 28.13 -18.61 -5.20
CA VAL A 519 29.55 -18.97 -5.25
C VAL A 519 29.81 -20.09 -6.24
N GLU A 520 30.68 -19.86 -7.21
CA GLU A 520 31.25 -20.90 -8.07
C GLU A 520 32.37 -21.64 -7.31
N PHE A 521 32.40 -22.97 -7.39
CA PHE A 521 33.51 -23.73 -6.82
C PHE A 521 34.62 -23.96 -7.85
N ASP A 522 34.24 -24.41 -9.07
CA ASP A 522 35.09 -24.56 -10.24
C ASP A 522 34.23 -24.48 -11.52
N VAL A 523 34.83 -24.82 -12.66
CA VAL A 523 34.14 -24.78 -13.96
C VAL A 523 32.87 -25.64 -13.97
N GLY A 524 32.90 -26.81 -13.34
CA GLY A 524 31.80 -27.77 -13.36
C GLY A 524 30.90 -27.74 -12.12
N ASN A 525 31.36 -27.11 -11.04
CA ASN A 525 30.70 -27.21 -9.76
C ASN A 525 30.38 -25.82 -9.17
N ALA A 526 29.28 -25.75 -8.39
CA ALA A 526 28.89 -24.60 -7.60
C ALA A 526 28.67 -25.02 -6.13
N ILE A 527 28.63 -24.05 -5.23
CA ILE A 527 28.44 -24.30 -3.80
C ILE A 527 26.95 -24.23 -3.46
N PHE A 528 26.48 -25.21 -2.69
CA PHE A 528 25.20 -25.17 -2.01
C PHE A 528 25.34 -25.50 -0.52
N ILE A 529 24.34 -25.15 0.28
CA ILE A 529 24.26 -25.50 1.69
C ILE A 529 23.02 -26.34 1.92
N GLY A 530 23.23 -27.50 2.55
CA GLY A 530 22.16 -28.45 2.88
C GLY A 530 21.50 -28.10 4.23
N PHE A 531 20.22 -27.71 4.21
CA PHE A 531 19.42 -27.47 5.43
C PHE A 531 18.70 -28.75 5.91
N LYS A 532 19.04 -29.91 5.32
CA LYS A 532 18.47 -31.22 5.67
C LYS A 532 19.11 -31.89 6.90
N GLY A 533 19.79 -31.14 7.75
CA GLY A 533 20.29 -31.67 8.98
C GLY A 533 21.55 -31.04 9.56
N ASP A 534 22.56 -30.70 8.76
CA ASP A 534 23.86 -30.32 9.29
C ASP A 534 24.48 -29.05 8.73
N ALA A 535 23.77 -28.32 7.87
CA ALA A 535 24.22 -27.11 7.16
C ALA A 535 25.63 -27.21 6.56
N ARG A 536 26.00 -28.38 6.09
CA ARG A 536 27.29 -28.55 5.44
C ARG A 536 27.34 -27.82 4.14
N ILE A 537 28.52 -27.29 3.85
CA ILE A 537 28.84 -26.73 2.56
C ILE A 537 29.26 -27.86 1.63
N TYR A 538 28.56 -27.99 0.54
CA TYR A 538 28.87 -28.96 -0.49
C TYR A 538 29.21 -28.24 -1.80
N SER A 539 30.15 -28.81 -2.56
CA SER A 539 30.30 -28.49 -3.97
C SER A 539 29.69 -29.62 -4.80
N THR A 540 28.87 -29.27 -5.75
CA THR A 540 28.19 -30.24 -6.62
C THR A 540 28.11 -29.74 -8.04
N GLY A 541 27.88 -30.64 -8.99
CA GLY A 541 27.72 -30.30 -10.40
C GLY A 541 26.63 -29.22 -10.59
N LYS A 542 26.95 -28.24 -11.42
CA LYS A 542 26.05 -27.08 -11.68
C LYS A 542 24.69 -27.49 -12.28
N THR A 543 24.61 -28.69 -12.89
CA THR A 543 23.38 -29.28 -13.43
C THR A 543 22.52 -29.97 -12.34
N ASN A 544 23.04 -30.14 -11.14
CA ASN A 544 22.22 -30.64 -10.04
C ASN A 544 21.16 -29.61 -9.65
N LYS A 545 20.11 -30.07 -8.99
CA LYS A 545 18.96 -29.24 -8.64
C LYS A 545 18.96 -28.91 -7.15
N ALA A 546 18.84 -27.64 -6.83
CA ALA A 546 18.63 -27.15 -5.47
C ALA A 546 17.63 -26.00 -5.45
N THR A 547 17.18 -25.63 -4.27
CA THR A 547 16.28 -24.48 -4.06
C THR A 547 17.07 -23.19 -4.14
N VAL A 548 16.43 -22.12 -4.56
CA VAL A 548 16.98 -20.76 -4.60
C VAL A 548 16.21 -19.89 -3.62
N ARG A 549 16.90 -19.22 -2.72
CA ARG A 549 16.36 -18.26 -1.78
C ARG A 549 17.05 -16.91 -1.95
N ALA A 550 16.29 -15.83 -1.94
CA ALA A 550 16.84 -14.49 -2.02
C ALA A 550 17.01 -13.87 -0.64
N VAL A 551 18.00 -13.00 -0.50
CA VAL A 551 18.24 -12.19 0.68
C VAL A 551 18.43 -10.74 0.28
N CYS A 552 18.32 -9.82 1.23
CA CYS A 552 18.65 -8.40 1.08
C CYS A 552 19.36 -7.89 2.35
N ALA A 553 20.14 -6.81 2.21
CA ALA A 553 20.58 -6.00 3.33
C ALA A 553 19.70 -4.75 3.45
N PHE A 554 19.56 -4.23 4.68
CA PHE A 554 18.74 -3.04 4.97
C PHE A 554 19.41 -2.09 5.95
#